data_81ab81c53f72d746c1c69f09f482199f
#
_entry.id   81ab81c53f72d746c1c69f09f482199f
#
_cell.length_a   1.000
_cell.length_b   1.000
_cell.length_c   1.000
_cell.angle_alpha   90.00
_cell.angle_beta   90.00
_cell.angle_gamma   90.00
#
_symmetry.space_group_name_H-M   'P 1'
#
loop_
_entity.id
_entity.type
_entity.pdbx_description
1 polymer ?
#
loop_
_entity_poly.entity_id
_entity_poly.type
_entity_poly.pdbx_seq_one_letter_code
_entity_poly.pdbx_strand_id
1 'polypeptide(L)'
;MDKKALKVIADAMLEKKGQDVVSLDLKPIGTAISDYFIVCNADSTPNVVAIADNVEERMIEKCKRKVIRTQGKENAFWVILAYGDIVVPVFQTPYRAFYRLEDLWADAERTAYED
;
A
#
# COMPACT_ATOMS: atom_id res chain seq x y z
N MET A 1 13.85 6.02 8.75
CA MET A 1 12.53 6.10 9.32
C MET A 1 11.47 5.73 8.35
N ASP A 2 10.99 6.68 7.55
CA ASP A 2 9.92 6.37 6.60
C ASP A 2 10.34 5.29 5.61
N LYS A 3 11.59 5.31 5.18
CA LYS A 3 12.07 4.31 4.22
C LYS A 3 12.09 2.90 4.80
N LYS A 4 12.34 2.76 6.09
CA LYS A 4 12.27 1.45 6.73
C LYS A 4 10.83 0.93 6.69
N ALA A 5 9.85 1.78 7.02
CA ALA A 5 8.45 1.39 7.00
C ALA A 5 8.00 1.00 5.59
N LEU A 6 8.40 1.78 4.58
CA LEU A 6 8.08 1.46 3.19
C LEU A 6 8.64 0.10 2.79
N LYS A 7 9.88 -0.19 3.18
CA LYS A 7 10.49 -1.48 2.87
C LYS A 7 9.75 -2.63 3.55
N VAL A 8 9.39 -2.46 4.81
CA VAL A 8 8.64 -3.48 5.55
C VAL A 8 7.30 -3.75 4.86
N ILE A 9 6.59 -2.70 4.46
CA ILE A 9 5.30 -2.85 3.78
C ILE A 9 5.49 -3.54 2.43
N ALA A 10 6.49 -3.10 1.64
CA ALA A 10 6.75 -3.70 0.33
C ALA A 10 7.09 -5.19 0.46
N ASP A 11 7.96 -5.54 1.40
CA ASP A 11 8.32 -6.94 1.62
C ASP A 11 7.11 -7.77 2.05
N ALA A 12 6.24 -7.20 2.89
CA ALA A 12 5.02 -7.89 3.32
C ALA A 12 4.07 -8.15 2.15
N MET A 13 3.97 -7.19 1.23
CA MET A 13 3.18 -7.37 0.02
C MET A 13 3.73 -8.49 -0.85
N LEU A 14 5.05 -8.48 -1.06
CA LEU A 14 5.72 -9.47 -1.90
C LEU A 14 5.63 -10.88 -1.31
N GLU A 15 5.70 -11.00 0.01
CA GLU A 15 5.55 -12.30 0.69
C GLU A 15 4.24 -13.00 0.33
N LYS A 16 3.20 -12.23 0.08
CA LYS A 16 1.87 -12.77 -0.24
C LYS A 16 1.55 -12.61 -1.72
N LYS A 17 2.58 -12.50 -2.57
CA LYS A 17 2.42 -12.45 -4.02
C LYS A 17 1.71 -11.20 -4.52
N GLY A 18 1.86 -10.08 -3.81
CA GLY A 18 1.39 -8.79 -4.31
C GLY A 18 2.08 -8.46 -5.62
N GLN A 19 1.33 -7.90 -6.56
CA GLN A 19 1.79 -7.57 -7.91
C GLN A 19 2.01 -6.07 -8.03
N ASP A 20 2.99 -5.69 -8.84
CA ASP A 20 3.24 -4.29 -9.19
C ASP A 20 3.32 -3.39 -7.97
N VAL A 21 4.17 -3.76 -7.02
CA VAL A 21 4.37 -3.02 -5.77
C VAL A 21 5.16 -1.75 -6.07
N VAL A 22 4.54 -0.60 -5.80
CA VAL A 22 5.12 0.70 -6.11
C VAL A 22 4.86 1.66 -4.95
N SER A 23 5.87 2.41 -4.53
CA SER A 23 5.66 3.52 -3.60
C SER A 23 5.74 4.84 -4.35
N LEU A 24 4.96 5.81 -3.87
CA LEU A 24 4.95 7.16 -4.39
C LEU A 24 5.34 8.11 -3.27
N ASP A 25 6.36 8.92 -3.52
CA ASP A 25 6.78 9.95 -2.56
C ASP A 25 5.98 11.21 -2.85
N LEU A 26 5.06 11.55 -1.96
CA LEU A 26 4.16 12.66 -2.10
C LEU A 26 4.62 13.92 -1.35
N LYS A 27 5.75 13.83 -0.65
CA LYS A 27 6.22 14.98 0.14
C LYS A 27 6.45 16.24 -0.69
N PRO A 28 7.00 16.15 -1.93
CA PRO A 28 7.15 17.36 -2.74
C PRO A 28 5.83 17.97 -3.20
N ILE A 29 4.74 17.21 -3.11
CA ILE A 29 3.40 17.67 -3.50
C ILE A 29 2.71 18.21 -2.26
N GLY A 30 2.72 19.52 -2.07
CA GLY A 30 2.28 20.14 -0.82
C GLY A 30 0.80 19.97 -0.47
N THR A 31 -0.01 19.54 -1.43
CA THR A 31 -1.44 19.34 -1.20
C THR A 31 -1.79 17.89 -0.87
N ALA A 32 -0.83 16.99 -0.90
CA ALA A 32 -1.09 15.58 -0.59
C ALA A 32 -1.43 15.39 0.89
N ILE A 33 -2.35 14.46 1.17
CA ILE A 33 -2.80 14.21 2.54
C ILE A 33 -1.84 13.33 3.33
N SER A 34 -0.89 12.68 2.66
CA SER A 34 0.09 11.80 3.29
C SER A 34 1.43 11.97 2.62
N ASP A 35 2.50 11.55 3.29
CA ASP A 35 3.85 11.65 2.74
C ASP A 35 4.10 10.59 1.66
N TYR A 36 3.53 9.41 1.83
CA TYR A 36 3.76 8.28 0.92
C TYR A 36 2.48 7.51 0.66
N PHE A 37 2.34 7.03 -0.57
CA PHE A 37 1.43 5.93 -0.90
C PHE A 37 2.30 4.74 -1.28
N ILE A 38 1.89 3.55 -0.87
CA ILE A 38 2.50 2.32 -1.38
C ILE A 38 1.39 1.38 -1.78
N VAL A 39 1.35 1.01 -3.06
CA VAL A 39 0.21 0.34 -3.68
C VAL A 39 0.64 -0.98 -4.30
N CYS A 40 -0.26 -1.94 -4.29
CA CYS A 40 -0.10 -3.19 -5.03
C CYS A 40 -1.47 -3.73 -5.40
N ASN A 41 -1.49 -4.83 -6.14
CA ASN A 41 -2.74 -5.50 -6.49
C ASN A 41 -2.57 -7.01 -6.39
N ALA A 42 -3.69 -7.70 -6.36
CA ALA A 42 -3.76 -9.17 -6.38
C ALA A 42 -5.00 -9.58 -7.16
N ASP A 43 -4.96 -10.80 -7.71
CA ASP A 43 -6.03 -11.24 -8.61
C ASP A 43 -7.31 -11.64 -7.89
N SER A 44 -7.22 -12.08 -6.64
CA SER A 44 -8.40 -12.53 -5.90
C SER A 44 -8.63 -11.70 -4.65
N THR A 45 -9.90 -11.60 -4.22
CA THR A 45 -10.22 -10.87 -3.00
C THR A 45 -9.63 -11.52 -1.75
N PRO A 46 -9.61 -12.86 -1.60
CA PRO A 46 -8.91 -13.45 -0.47
C PRO A 46 -7.44 -13.08 -0.40
N ASN A 47 -6.78 -12.96 -1.55
CA ASN A 47 -5.36 -12.59 -1.56
C ASN A 47 -5.18 -11.11 -1.21
N VAL A 48 -6.10 -10.25 -1.62
CA VAL A 48 -6.07 -8.84 -1.22
C VAL A 48 -6.12 -8.74 0.32
N VAL A 49 -7.02 -9.48 0.95
CA VAL A 49 -7.12 -9.49 2.41
C VAL A 49 -5.85 -10.05 3.05
N ALA A 50 -5.31 -11.14 2.49
CA ALA A 50 -4.09 -11.75 3.02
C ALA A 50 -2.91 -10.77 2.98
N ILE A 51 -2.79 -10.00 1.91
CA ILE A 51 -1.76 -8.98 1.79
C ILE A 51 -1.95 -7.91 2.86
N ALA A 52 -3.16 -7.39 3.00
CA ALA A 52 -3.45 -6.35 3.98
C ALA A 52 -3.15 -6.83 5.40
N ASP A 53 -3.58 -8.04 5.74
CA ASP A 53 -3.31 -8.61 7.06
C ASP A 53 -1.82 -8.78 7.31
N ASN A 54 -1.07 -9.20 6.30
CA ASN A 54 0.37 -9.39 6.44
C ASN A 54 1.09 -8.05 6.63
N VAL A 55 0.65 -7.00 5.92
CA VAL A 55 1.21 -5.67 6.11
C VAL A 55 1.01 -5.21 7.56
N GLU A 56 -0.22 -5.36 8.08
CA GLU A 56 -0.50 -4.97 9.46
C GLU A 56 0.37 -5.73 10.45
N GLU A 57 0.52 -7.04 10.26
CA GLU A 57 1.31 -7.88 11.14
C GLU A 57 2.79 -7.50 11.12
N ARG A 58 3.36 -7.33 9.93
CA ARG A 58 4.78 -6.97 9.81
C ARG A 58 5.08 -5.58 10.34
N MET A 59 4.15 -4.64 10.17
CA MET A 59 4.33 -3.29 10.70
C MET A 59 4.36 -3.29 12.23
N ILE A 60 3.54 -4.12 12.86
CA ILE A 60 3.60 -4.26 14.32
C ILE A 60 4.91 -4.90 14.75
N GLU A 61 5.32 -5.99 14.08
CA GLU A 61 6.53 -6.72 14.44
C GLU A 61 7.81 -5.91 14.26
N LYS A 62 7.93 -5.24 13.12
CA LYS A 62 9.20 -4.66 12.70
C LYS A 62 9.29 -3.15 12.93
N CYS A 63 8.16 -2.45 12.95
CA CYS A 63 8.13 -1.00 13.11
C CYS A 63 7.41 -0.56 14.38
N LYS A 64 6.80 -1.49 15.11
CA LYS A 64 6.00 -1.19 16.31
C LYS A 64 4.88 -0.19 15.99
N ARG A 65 4.32 -0.28 14.79
CA ARG A 65 3.26 0.61 14.33
C ARG A 65 1.98 -0.15 14.08
N LYS A 66 0.92 0.28 14.74
CA LYS A 66 -0.42 -0.27 14.54
C LYS A 66 -1.14 0.59 13.52
N VAL A 67 -1.91 -0.04 12.62
CA VAL A 67 -2.70 0.70 11.64
C VAL A 67 -3.71 1.62 12.37
N ILE A 68 -3.83 2.85 11.88
CA ILE A 68 -4.75 3.83 12.47
C ILE A 68 -6.17 3.60 11.96
N ARG A 69 -6.32 3.30 10.66
CA ARG A 69 -7.64 3.08 10.06
C ARG A 69 -7.53 2.03 8.96
N THR A 70 -8.52 1.16 8.90
CA THR A 70 -8.63 0.14 7.86
C THR A 70 -10.00 0.24 7.22
N GLN A 71 -10.05 0.21 5.88
CA GLN A 71 -11.30 0.28 5.13
C GLN A 71 -11.29 -0.75 4.02
N GLY A 72 -12.46 -1.32 3.72
CA GLY A 72 -12.67 -2.11 2.52
C GLY A 72 -12.49 -3.61 2.65
N LYS A 73 -12.14 -4.15 3.82
CA LYS A 73 -11.91 -5.60 3.96
C LYS A 73 -13.16 -6.44 3.70
N GLU A 74 -14.35 -5.88 3.87
CA GLU A 74 -15.60 -6.62 3.71
C GLU A 74 -15.75 -7.14 2.29
N ASN A 75 -15.53 -6.31 1.30
CA ASN A 75 -15.65 -6.69 -0.11
C ASN A 75 -14.31 -7.06 -0.72
N ALA A 76 -13.25 -6.44 -0.22
CA ALA A 76 -11.88 -6.67 -0.66
C ALA A 76 -11.62 -6.40 -2.15
N PHE A 77 -12.45 -5.60 -2.80
CA PHE A 77 -12.14 -5.08 -4.13
C PHE A 77 -10.97 -4.11 -4.02
N TRP A 78 -10.91 -3.39 -2.92
CA TRP A 78 -9.76 -2.60 -2.49
C TRP A 78 -9.76 -2.55 -0.96
N VAL A 79 -8.57 -2.48 -0.40
CA VAL A 79 -8.40 -2.30 1.04
C VAL A 79 -7.43 -1.15 1.22
N ILE A 80 -7.74 -0.23 2.11
CA ILE A 80 -6.85 0.89 2.42
C ILE A 80 -6.45 0.83 3.88
N LEU A 81 -5.14 0.79 4.11
CA LEU A 81 -4.57 0.84 5.46
C LEU A 81 -3.93 2.22 5.64
N ALA A 82 -4.35 2.95 6.66
CA ALA A 82 -3.82 4.29 6.92
C ALA A 82 -2.95 4.29 8.16
N TYR A 83 -1.73 4.78 8.00
CA TYR A 83 -0.75 4.91 9.08
C TYR A 83 -0.43 6.38 9.37
N GLY A 84 -1.21 7.31 8.84
CA GLY A 84 -0.98 8.74 9.00
C GLY A 84 -0.08 9.26 7.88
N ASP A 85 1.21 9.06 8.01
CA ASP A 85 2.19 9.49 7.00
C ASP A 85 2.23 8.58 5.78
N ILE A 86 1.75 7.35 5.90
CA ILE A 86 1.76 6.36 4.82
C ILE A 86 0.34 5.83 4.63
N VAL A 87 -0.11 5.76 3.39
CA VAL A 87 -1.37 5.13 3.02
C VAL A 87 -1.06 3.94 2.12
N VAL A 88 -1.68 2.80 2.41
CA VAL A 88 -1.40 1.53 1.74
C VAL A 88 -2.67 1.04 1.05
N PRO A 89 -2.88 1.40 -0.23
CA PRO A 89 -3.99 0.85 -1.00
C PRO A 89 -3.61 -0.52 -1.58
N VAL A 90 -4.45 -1.52 -1.37
CA VAL A 90 -4.28 -2.85 -1.96
C VAL A 90 -5.53 -3.12 -2.79
N PHE A 91 -5.37 -3.31 -4.09
CA PHE A 91 -6.50 -3.48 -5.01
C PHE A 91 -6.60 -4.90 -5.53
N GLN A 92 -7.83 -5.33 -5.81
CA GLN A 92 -8.00 -6.44 -6.74
C GLN A 92 -7.63 -5.91 -8.12
N THR A 93 -6.94 -6.70 -8.92
CA THR A 93 -6.30 -6.25 -10.16
C THR A 93 -7.16 -5.36 -11.07
N PRO A 94 -8.42 -5.72 -11.38
CA PRO A 94 -9.20 -4.85 -12.27
C PRO A 94 -9.47 -3.46 -11.69
N TYR A 95 -9.56 -3.37 -10.38
CA TYR A 95 -9.89 -2.10 -9.74
C TYR A 95 -8.71 -1.16 -9.68
N ARG A 96 -7.48 -1.67 -9.64
CA ARG A 96 -6.30 -0.81 -9.73
C ARG A 96 -6.28 -0.06 -11.05
N ALA A 97 -6.54 -0.76 -12.14
CA ALA A 97 -6.60 -0.15 -13.46
C ALA A 97 -7.73 0.86 -13.54
N PHE A 98 -8.88 0.54 -12.94
CA PHE A 98 -10.04 1.42 -12.98
C PHE A 98 -9.80 2.74 -12.23
N TYR A 99 -9.24 2.67 -11.03
CA TYR A 99 -9.05 3.87 -10.21
C TYR A 99 -7.84 4.70 -10.63
N ARG A 100 -6.83 4.07 -11.20
CA ARG A 100 -5.66 4.75 -11.74
C ARG A 100 -5.05 5.75 -10.76
N LEU A 101 -4.87 5.30 -9.53
CA LEU A 101 -4.40 6.16 -8.44
C LEU A 101 -3.05 6.79 -8.74
N GLU A 102 -2.18 6.05 -9.42
CA GLU A 102 -0.85 6.55 -9.78
C GLU A 102 -0.91 7.73 -10.74
N ASP A 103 -1.96 7.83 -11.56
CA ASP A 103 -2.11 8.94 -12.49
C ASP A 103 -2.47 10.23 -11.76
N LEU A 104 -3.17 10.14 -10.64
CA LEU A 104 -3.47 11.31 -9.82
C LEU A 104 -2.20 11.98 -9.28
N TRP A 105 -1.16 11.18 -9.09
CA TRP A 105 0.11 11.64 -8.54
C TRP A 105 1.23 11.42 -9.54
N ALA A 106 1.00 11.78 -10.81
CA ALA A 106 1.95 11.53 -11.88
C ALA A 106 3.30 12.22 -11.65
N ASP A 107 3.31 13.31 -10.90
CA ASP A 107 4.53 14.05 -10.59
C ASP A 107 5.31 13.45 -9.41
N ALA A 108 4.74 12.49 -8.71
CA ALA A 108 5.40 11.88 -7.56
C ALA A 108 6.55 10.97 -8.01
N GLU A 109 7.59 10.92 -7.19
CA GLU A 109 8.69 9.99 -7.43
C GLU A 109 8.21 8.57 -7.13
N ARG A 110 8.43 7.67 -8.08
CA ARG A 110 7.99 6.28 -7.98
C ARG A 110 9.17 5.36 -7.69
N THR A 111 8.95 4.40 -6.80
CA THR A 111 9.92 3.34 -6.55
C THR A 111 9.22 2.00 -6.68
N ALA A 112 9.69 1.16 -7.60
CA ALA A 112 9.15 -0.19 -7.79
C ALA A 112 9.90 -1.18 -6.91
N TYR A 113 9.18 -2.17 -6.40
CA TYR A 113 9.77 -3.22 -5.54
C TYR A 113 9.53 -4.58 -6.17
N GLU A 114 10.56 -5.41 -6.17
CA GLU A 114 10.47 -6.76 -6.74
C GLU A 114 11.16 -7.76 -5.83
N ASP A 115 10.81 -9.04 -5.97
CA ASP A 115 11.46 -10.13 -5.26
C ASP A 115 12.90 -10.34 -5.73
#